data_d4cd341042233adc71878cebea212031
#
_entry.id   d4cd341042233adc71878cebea212031
#
_cell.length_a   1.000
_cell.length_b   1.000
_cell.length_c   1.000
_cell.angle_alpha   90.00
_cell.angle_beta   90.00
_cell.angle_gamma   90.00
#
_symmetry.space_group_name_H-M   'P 1'
#
loop_
_entity.id
_entity.type
_entity.pdbx_description
1 polymer ?
#
loop_
_entity_poly.entity_id
_entity_poly.type
_entity_poly.pdbx_seq_one_letter_code
_entity_poly.pdbx_strand_id
1 'polypeptide(L)'
;MRPFIIGIGGSHSKVGKTTVACNILKKFNGWGAIKYTKTSFYSSIIDSPEILQQENKDTSRLINAGAEEVLWVQSPFENLQEVLQIAIDRLSHLKGIVIEGNGAIEVINPDIVFFVSANEDLKRGSEKVLRIADAVMFDRYLPKETPRTATKLHINNEEDYINFIMRRLRIV
;
A
#
# COMPACT_ATOMS: atom_id res chain seq x y z
N MET A 1 8.16 12.37 -15.54
CA MET A 1 8.67 11.11 -14.89
C MET A 1 7.51 10.61 -14.02
N ARG A 2 7.11 9.34 -14.10
CA ARG A 2 6.01 8.85 -13.23
C ARG A 2 6.48 8.75 -11.77
N PRO A 3 5.59 8.89 -10.80
CA PRO A 3 5.93 8.66 -9.40
C PRO A 3 6.37 7.22 -9.17
N PHE A 4 7.21 7.00 -8.16
CA PHE A 4 7.56 5.66 -7.70
C PHE A 4 6.39 5.07 -6.89
N ILE A 5 5.97 3.86 -7.18
CA ILE A 5 4.78 3.27 -6.59
C ILE A 5 5.15 2.11 -5.67
N ILE A 6 4.74 2.21 -4.41
CA ILE A 6 4.81 1.11 -3.44
C ILE A 6 3.41 0.59 -3.17
N GLY A 7 3.16 -0.68 -3.48
CA GLY A 7 1.93 -1.37 -3.13
C GLY A 7 2.07 -2.09 -1.79
N ILE A 8 1.08 -1.92 -0.90
CA ILE A 8 1.01 -2.61 0.39
C ILE A 8 -0.25 -3.45 0.44
N GLY A 9 -0.07 -4.75 0.34
CA GLY A 9 -1.11 -5.75 0.52
C GLY A 9 -0.97 -6.49 1.85
N GLY A 10 -1.88 -7.42 2.12
CA GLY A 10 -1.81 -8.18 3.35
C GLY A 10 -2.72 -9.38 3.41
N SER A 11 -2.43 -10.27 4.36
CA SER A 11 -3.15 -11.51 4.59
C SER A 11 -4.59 -11.30 5.04
N HIS A 12 -4.83 -10.24 5.82
CA HIS A 12 -6.14 -9.92 6.41
C HIS A 12 -6.30 -8.41 6.57
N SER A 13 -7.49 -7.99 7.02
CA SER A 13 -7.70 -6.64 7.55
C SER A 13 -6.94 -6.46 8.85
N LYS A 14 -6.53 -5.22 9.16
CA LYS A 14 -5.88 -4.84 10.43
C LYS A 14 -4.56 -5.59 10.74
N VAL A 15 -3.85 -6.07 9.74
CA VAL A 15 -2.54 -6.73 9.93
C VAL A 15 -1.37 -5.76 10.07
N GLY A 16 -1.60 -4.44 9.93
CA GLY A 16 -0.56 -3.43 10.03
C GLY A 16 -0.18 -2.74 8.72
N LYS A 17 -0.93 -2.94 7.63
CA LYS A 17 -0.67 -2.27 6.33
C LYS A 17 -0.57 -0.76 6.46
N THR A 18 -1.55 -0.13 7.11
CA THR A 18 -1.57 1.33 7.28
C THR A 18 -0.43 1.81 8.16
N THR A 19 -0.01 1.03 9.16
CA THR A 19 1.17 1.36 9.98
C THR A 19 2.45 1.39 9.13
N VAL A 20 2.65 0.39 8.28
CA VAL A 20 3.78 0.36 7.34
C VAL A 20 3.71 1.55 6.38
N ALA A 21 2.54 1.84 5.81
CA ALA A 21 2.34 3.00 4.94
C ALA A 21 2.71 4.32 5.66
N CYS A 22 2.24 4.50 6.89
CA CYS A 22 2.55 5.68 7.69
C CYS A 22 4.06 5.84 7.96
N ASN A 23 4.75 4.75 8.26
CA ASN A 23 6.19 4.80 8.52
C ASN A 23 6.98 5.17 7.25
N ILE A 24 6.55 4.68 6.08
CA ILE A 24 7.12 5.08 4.79
C ILE A 24 6.90 6.58 4.56
N LEU A 25 5.68 7.08 4.73
CA LEU A 25 5.33 8.49 4.51
C LEU A 25 6.08 9.43 5.44
N LYS A 26 6.30 9.06 6.70
CA LYS A 26 7.12 9.84 7.64
C LYS A 26 8.57 9.99 7.18
N LYS A 27 9.07 9.04 6.41
CA LYS A 27 10.47 8.98 5.99
C LYS A 27 10.72 9.65 4.65
N PHE A 28 9.75 9.63 3.75
CA PHE A 28 9.91 10.13 2.39
C PHE A 28 9.02 11.35 2.14
N ASN A 29 9.63 12.54 2.12
CA ASN A 29 8.93 13.79 1.80
C ASN A 29 8.59 13.85 0.30
N GLY A 30 7.45 14.45 -0.02
CA GLY A 30 6.97 14.57 -1.40
C GLY A 30 6.24 13.32 -1.89
N TRP A 31 5.72 12.52 -0.96
CA TRP A 31 4.97 11.31 -1.25
C TRP A 31 3.50 11.47 -0.91
N GLY A 32 2.65 10.85 -1.73
CA GLY A 32 1.21 10.76 -1.48
C GLY A 32 0.79 9.33 -1.14
N ALA A 33 -0.50 9.19 -0.89
CA ALA A 33 -1.09 7.89 -0.60
C ALA A 33 -2.45 7.68 -1.28
N ILE A 34 -2.72 6.46 -1.67
CA ILE A 34 -4.03 6.00 -2.14
C ILE A 34 -4.49 4.85 -1.24
N LYS A 35 -5.65 5.02 -0.61
CA LYS A 35 -6.36 3.95 0.09
C LYS A 35 -7.42 3.38 -0.83
N TYR A 36 -7.38 2.07 -1.10
CA TYR A 36 -8.42 1.38 -1.85
C TYR A 36 -9.38 0.61 -0.94
N THR A 37 -10.66 0.76 -1.23
CA THR A 37 -11.75 -0.02 -0.62
C THR A 37 -12.66 -0.56 -1.71
N LYS A 38 -12.88 -1.87 -1.72
CA LYS A 38 -13.80 -2.51 -2.66
C LYS A 38 -15.24 -2.12 -2.34
N THR A 39 -15.98 -1.76 -3.39
CA THR A 39 -17.44 -1.54 -3.37
C THR A 39 -18.10 -2.50 -4.35
N SER A 40 -19.46 -2.57 -4.31
CA SER A 40 -20.19 -3.47 -5.22
C SER A 40 -20.82 -2.73 -6.42
N PHE A 41 -21.15 -1.44 -6.28
CA PHE A 41 -22.03 -0.78 -7.26
C PHE A 41 -21.56 0.59 -7.74
N TYR A 42 -20.56 1.19 -7.12
CA TYR A 42 -20.11 2.54 -7.49
C TYR A 42 -18.60 2.68 -7.43
N SER A 43 -18.11 3.65 -8.19
CA SER A 43 -16.71 4.09 -8.11
C SER A 43 -16.65 5.54 -7.69
N SER A 44 -15.69 5.89 -6.85
CA SER A 44 -15.40 7.25 -6.42
C SER A 44 -13.93 7.45 -6.08
N ILE A 45 -13.47 8.68 -6.26
CA ILE A 45 -12.17 9.14 -5.77
C ILE A 45 -12.46 10.31 -4.84
N ILE A 46 -12.22 10.12 -3.55
CA ILE A 46 -12.50 11.10 -2.50
C ILE A 46 -11.19 11.78 -2.12
N ASP A 47 -11.19 13.11 -2.20
CA ASP A 47 -10.07 13.99 -1.82
C ASP A 47 -10.49 15.05 -0.78
N SER A 48 -11.76 15.06 -0.37
CA SER A 48 -12.32 16.01 0.58
C SER A 48 -11.70 15.85 1.97
N PRO A 49 -11.07 16.89 2.54
CA PRO A 49 -10.46 16.84 3.86
C PRO A 49 -11.45 16.45 4.98
N GLU A 50 -12.69 16.91 4.90
CA GLU A 50 -13.74 16.60 5.90
C GLU A 50 -14.03 15.10 5.98
N ILE A 51 -13.89 14.39 4.87
CA ILE A 51 -14.11 12.95 4.81
C ILE A 51 -12.84 12.19 5.19
N LEU A 52 -11.70 12.60 4.65
CA LEU A 52 -10.42 11.90 4.83
C LEU A 52 -9.87 12.03 6.25
N GLN A 53 -10.12 13.16 6.92
CA GLN A 53 -9.59 13.46 8.26
C GLN A 53 -10.51 12.99 9.41
N GLN A 54 -11.57 12.27 9.12
CA GLN A 54 -12.45 11.72 10.17
C GLN A 54 -11.63 10.81 11.12
N GLU A 55 -11.89 10.97 12.43
CA GLU A 55 -11.18 10.19 13.45
C GLU A 55 -11.27 8.68 13.20
N ASN A 56 -10.21 7.97 13.57
CA ASN A 56 -10.08 6.52 13.44
C ASN A 56 -10.13 5.95 12.01
N LYS A 57 -10.01 6.79 10.98
CA LYS A 57 -9.86 6.33 9.60
C LYS A 57 -8.40 6.14 9.21
N ASP A 58 -8.16 5.16 8.35
CA ASP A 58 -6.82 4.93 7.78
C ASP A 58 -6.33 6.14 6.98
N THR A 59 -7.23 6.82 6.26
CA THR A 59 -6.91 8.05 5.50
C THR A 59 -6.41 9.18 6.41
N SER A 60 -7.03 9.38 7.58
CA SER A 60 -6.57 10.35 8.57
C SER A 60 -5.16 10.02 9.08
N ARG A 61 -4.86 8.75 9.31
CA ARG A 61 -3.53 8.30 9.72
C ARG A 61 -2.47 8.59 8.65
N LEU A 62 -2.80 8.38 7.37
CA LEU A 62 -1.90 8.65 6.25
C LEU A 62 -1.59 10.15 6.13
N ILE A 63 -2.60 11.02 6.28
CA ILE A 63 -2.42 12.47 6.32
C ILE A 63 -1.51 12.88 7.48
N ASN A 64 -1.81 12.40 8.68
CA ASN A 64 -1.03 12.72 9.88
C ASN A 64 0.41 12.18 9.82
N ALA A 65 0.66 11.16 9.01
CA ALA A 65 1.99 10.62 8.75
C ALA A 65 2.83 11.45 7.77
N GLY A 66 2.26 12.51 7.17
CA GLY A 66 2.98 13.42 6.29
C GLY A 66 2.81 13.15 4.80
N ALA A 67 1.77 12.40 4.39
CA ALA A 67 1.40 12.34 2.98
C ALA A 67 1.05 13.75 2.48
N GLU A 68 1.64 14.18 1.36
CA GLU A 68 1.31 15.48 0.76
C GLU A 68 -0.13 15.51 0.25
N GLU A 69 -0.56 14.42 -0.34
CA GLU A 69 -1.95 14.24 -0.77
C GLU A 69 -2.41 12.81 -0.48
N VAL A 70 -3.67 12.66 -0.11
CA VAL A 70 -4.30 11.36 0.11
C VAL A 70 -5.57 11.27 -0.73
N LEU A 71 -5.73 10.18 -1.46
CA LEU A 71 -6.95 9.86 -2.18
C LEU A 71 -7.54 8.56 -1.63
N TRP A 72 -8.85 8.56 -1.40
CA TRP A 72 -9.59 7.36 -1.07
C TRP A 72 -10.34 6.87 -2.31
N VAL A 73 -9.85 5.79 -2.90
CA VAL A 73 -10.46 5.15 -4.07
C VAL A 73 -11.42 4.06 -3.61
N GLN A 74 -12.64 4.16 -4.06
CA GLN A 74 -13.68 3.15 -3.88
C GLN A 74 -14.12 2.67 -5.26
N SER A 75 -14.15 1.37 -5.50
CA SER A 75 -14.55 0.83 -6.79
C SER A 75 -14.84 -0.67 -6.72
N PRO A 76 -15.79 -1.18 -7.54
CA PRO A 76 -15.82 -2.58 -7.91
C PRO A 76 -14.52 -2.98 -8.61
N PHE A 77 -14.16 -4.25 -8.53
CA PHE A 77 -12.90 -4.72 -9.13
C PHE A 77 -12.85 -4.54 -10.65
N GLU A 78 -13.99 -4.67 -11.33
CA GLU A 78 -14.12 -4.56 -12.76
C GLU A 78 -13.72 -3.18 -13.30
N ASN A 79 -13.94 -2.12 -12.52
CA ASN A 79 -13.64 -0.73 -12.90
C ASN A 79 -12.34 -0.21 -12.26
N LEU A 80 -11.73 -1.02 -11.39
CA LEU A 80 -10.66 -0.56 -10.51
C LEU A 80 -9.42 -0.07 -11.27
N GLN A 81 -9.05 -0.72 -12.35
CA GLN A 81 -7.86 -0.34 -13.12
C GLN A 81 -7.98 1.09 -13.66
N GLU A 82 -9.14 1.44 -14.25
CA GLU A 82 -9.38 2.79 -14.78
C GLU A 82 -9.41 3.84 -13.67
N VAL A 83 -10.15 3.56 -12.59
CA VAL A 83 -10.28 4.49 -11.47
C VAL A 83 -8.95 4.74 -10.77
N LEU A 84 -8.13 3.70 -10.59
CA LEU A 84 -6.78 3.84 -10.03
C LEU A 84 -5.85 4.61 -10.96
N GLN A 85 -5.93 4.41 -12.27
CA GLN A 85 -5.13 5.18 -13.21
C GLN A 85 -5.44 6.68 -13.09
N ILE A 86 -6.71 7.05 -13.01
CA ILE A 86 -7.13 8.44 -12.79
C ILE A 86 -6.56 8.99 -11.46
N ALA A 87 -6.62 8.20 -10.39
CA ALA A 87 -6.08 8.59 -9.10
C ALA A 87 -4.54 8.78 -9.13
N ILE A 88 -3.83 7.86 -9.77
CA ILE A 88 -2.37 7.95 -9.94
C ILE A 88 -1.99 9.17 -10.79
N ASP A 89 -2.73 9.45 -11.86
CA ASP A 89 -2.48 10.60 -12.73
C ASP A 89 -2.68 11.92 -11.98
N ARG A 90 -3.65 12.02 -11.07
CA ARG A 90 -3.83 13.18 -10.18
C ARG A 90 -2.60 13.42 -9.29
N LEU A 91 -1.94 12.36 -8.85
CA LEU A 91 -0.76 12.41 -7.99
C LEU A 91 0.56 12.35 -8.76
N SER A 92 0.54 12.46 -10.08
CA SER A 92 1.72 12.29 -10.96
C SER A 92 2.84 13.30 -10.73
N HIS A 93 2.54 14.42 -10.10
CA HIS A 93 3.50 15.47 -9.74
C HIS A 93 4.31 15.13 -8.48
N LEU A 94 3.90 14.13 -7.71
CA LEU A 94 4.60 13.68 -6.49
C LEU A 94 5.79 12.77 -6.82
N LYS A 95 6.74 12.67 -5.90
CA LYS A 95 7.92 11.81 -6.04
C LYS A 95 7.57 10.33 -5.95
N GLY A 96 6.62 10.00 -5.10
CA GLY A 96 6.17 8.63 -4.90
C GLY A 96 4.76 8.54 -4.34
N ILE A 97 4.17 7.35 -4.46
CA ILE A 97 2.82 7.06 -4.00
C ILE A 97 2.83 5.72 -3.26
N VAL A 98 2.28 5.69 -2.06
CA VAL A 98 1.97 4.44 -1.35
C VAL A 98 0.52 4.07 -1.63
N ILE A 99 0.28 2.88 -2.14
CA ILE A 99 -1.06 2.38 -2.47
C ILE A 99 -1.39 1.19 -1.57
N GLU A 100 -2.42 1.30 -0.76
CA GLU A 100 -2.86 0.26 0.17
C GLU A 100 -4.11 -0.46 -0.35
N GLY A 101 -4.01 -1.78 -0.51
CA GLY A 101 -5.11 -2.67 -0.88
C GLY A 101 -4.72 -3.76 -1.87
N ASN A 102 -5.09 -5.01 -1.59
CA ASN A 102 -4.75 -6.16 -2.44
C ASN A 102 -5.26 -5.99 -3.88
N GLY A 103 -6.53 -5.65 -4.04
CA GLY A 103 -7.12 -5.47 -5.37
C GLY A 103 -6.43 -4.39 -6.20
N ALA A 104 -5.97 -3.31 -5.55
CA ALA A 104 -5.22 -2.26 -6.23
C ALA A 104 -3.89 -2.79 -6.79
N ILE A 105 -3.18 -3.60 -6.00
CA ILE A 105 -1.90 -4.19 -6.41
C ILE A 105 -2.07 -5.15 -7.59
N GLU A 106 -3.19 -5.88 -7.65
CA GLU A 106 -3.46 -6.81 -8.74
C GLU A 106 -3.65 -6.13 -10.10
N VAL A 107 -4.15 -4.89 -10.13
CA VAL A 107 -4.48 -4.18 -11.38
C VAL A 107 -3.46 -3.13 -11.81
N ILE A 108 -2.59 -2.69 -10.88
CA ILE A 108 -1.45 -1.85 -11.19
C ILE A 108 -0.17 -2.67 -11.09
N ASN A 109 0.92 -2.19 -11.60
CA ASN A 109 2.22 -2.84 -11.45
C ASN A 109 3.14 -1.97 -10.59
N PRO A 110 3.10 -2.08 -9.24
CA PRO A 110 3.94 -1.27 -8.37
C PRO A 110 5.43 -1.54 -8.59
N ASP A 111 6.27 -0.57 -8.27
CA ASP A 111 7.74 -0.74 -8.31
C ASP A 111 8.24 -1.62 -7.16
N ILE A 112 7.53 -1.61 -6.03
CA ILE A 112 7.73 -2.50 -4.89
C ILE A 112 6.37 -3.00 -4.41
N VAL A 113 6.27 -4.29 -4.13
CA VAL A 113 5.12 -4.91 -3.47
C VAL A 113 5.53 -5.42 -2.10
N PHE A 114 4.95 -4.84 -1.05
CA PHE A 114 5.02 -5.35 0.31
C PHE A 114 3.76 -6.16 0.63
N PHE A 115 3.95 -7.33 1.22
CA PHE A 115 2.88 -8.14 1.75
C PHE A 115 3.00 -8.25 3.26
N VAL A 116 1.99 -7.76 3.99
CA VAL A 116 1.97 -7.77 5.46
C VAL A 116 1.15 -8.96 5.95
N SER A 117 1.76 -9.79 6.78
CA SER A 117 1.13 -10.98 7.34
C SER A 117 1.17 -10.99 8.85
N ALA A 118 0.04 -11.33 9.48
CA ALA A 118 -0.03 -11.54 10.92
C ALA A 118 0.10 -13.03 11.29
N ASN A 119 -0.34 -13.93 10.42
CA ASN A 119 -0.47 -15.35 10.67
C ASN A 119 0.03 -16.19 9.48
N GLU A 120 0.10 -17.50 9.67
CA GLU A 120 0.37 -18.46 8.58
C GLU A 120 -0.78 -18.54 7.57
N ASP A 121 -2.01 -18.25 8.00
CA ASP A 121 -3.21 -18.35 7.18
C ASP A 121 -3.43 -17.09 6.33
N LEU A 122 -3.96 -17.31 5.13
CA LEU A 122 -4.26 -16.26 4.17
C LEU A 122 -5.76 -16.10 3.96
N LYS A 123 -6.23 -14.86 3.92
CA LYS A 123 -7.57 -14.57 3.43
C LYS A 123 -7.66 -14.97 1.95
N ARG A 124 -8.77 -15.57 1.55
CA ARG A 124 -9.04 -15.91 0.15
C ARG A 124 -8.79 -14.73 -0.79
N GLY A 125 -7.97 -14.95 -1.81
CA GLY A 125 -7.58 -13.95 -2.80
C GLY A 125 -6.29 -13.19 -2.46
N SER A 126 -5.81 -13.23 -1.20
CA SER A 126 -4.56 -12.55 -0.84
C SER A 126 -3.31 -13.28 -1.35
N GLU A 127 -3.43 -14.55 -1.68
CA GLU A 127 -2.35 -15.38 -2.24
C GLU A 127 -1.80 -14.84 -3.57
N LYS A 128 -2.62 -14.13 -4.34
CA LYS A 128 -2.18 -13.51 -5.61
C LYS A 128 -1.14 -12.43 -5.36
N VAL A 129 -1.40 -11.55 -4.38
CA VAL A 129 -0.47 -10.48 -4.01
C VAL A 129 0.77 -11.05 -3.31
N LEU A 130 0.62 -12.08 -2.48
CA LEU A 130 1.76 -12.75 -1.86
C LEU A 130 2.73 -13.31 -2.91
N ARG A 131 2.23 -13.89 -4.00
CA ARG A 131 3.07 -14.47 -5.07
C ARG A 131 3.96 -13.45 -5.78
N ILE A 132 3.54 -12.20 -5.86
CA ILE A 132 4.27 -11.12 -6.52
C ILE A 132 4.98 -10.20 -5.54
N ALA A 133 4.97 -10.52 -4.24
CA ALA A 133 5.60 -9.70 -3.22
C ALA A 133 7.13 -9.67 -3.38
N ASP A 134 7.70 -8.48 -3.38
CA ASP A 134 9.17 -8.27 -3.30
C ASP A 134 9.66 -8.51 -1.88
N ALA A 135 8.85 -8.18 -0.88
CA ALA A 135 9.13 -8.46 0.51
C ALA A 135 7.85 -8.84 1.27
N VAL A 136 8.00 -9.80 2.18
CA VAL A 136 6.95 -10.23 3.10
C VAL A 136 7.31 -9.76 4.50
N MET A 137 6.42 -8.95 5.08
CA MET A 137 6.55 -8.40 6.42
C MET A 137 5.75 -9.25 7.40
N PHE A 138 6.38 -9.72 8.44
CA PHE A 138 5.76 -10.61 9.43
C PHE A 138 6.16 -10.21 10.86
N ASP A 139 5.36 -10.64 11.84
CA ASP A 139 5.69 -10.52 13.26
C ASP A 139 6.26 -11.83 13.81
N ARG A 140 5.46 -12.89 13.83
CA ARG A 140 5.85 -14.20 14.40
C ARG A 140 5.96 -15.29 13.35
N TYR A 141 5.03 -15.30 12.40
CA TYR A 141 4.88 -16.40 11.45
C TYR A 141 4.86 -15.88 10.02
N LEU A 142 5.62 -16.54 9.15
CA LEU A 142 5.54 -16.35 7.71
C LEU A 142 4.43 -17.22 7.11
N PRO A 143 3.68 -16.72 6.12
CA PRO A 143 2.80 -17.57 5.34
C PRO A 143 3.58 -18.74 4.71
N LYS A 144 2.97 -19.93 4.68
CA LYS A 144 3.60 -21.14 4.11
C LYS A 144 3.96 -20.96 2.63
N GLU A 145 3.14 -20.21 1.91
CA GLU A 145 3.29 -19.94 0.49
C GLU A 145 4.23 -18.76 0.18
N THR A 146 4.97 -18.26 1.17
CA THR A 146 5.92 -17.15 0.96
C THR A 146 6.92 -17.49 -0.14
N PRO A 147 7.01 -16.67 -1.21
CA PRO A 147 7.96 -16.92 -2.30
C PRO A 147 9.41 -16.95 -1.78
N ARG A 148 10.21 -17.87 -2.31
CA ARG A 148 11.63 -17.96 -1.95
C ARG A 148 12.42 -16.71 -2.35
N THR A 149 11.97 -16.01 -3.39
CA THR A 149 12.55 -14.78 -3.92
C THR A 149 12.19 -13.55 -3.10
N ALA A 150 11.14 -13.61 -2.29
CA ALA A 150 10.72 -12.48 -1.46
C ALA A 150 11.68 -12.28 -0.28
N THR A 151 12.06 -11.03 -0.04
CA THR A 151 12.80 -10.65 1.17
C THR A 151 11.89 -10.77 2.39
N LYS A 152 12.39 -11.38 3.46
CA LYS A 152 11.64 -11.55 4.71
C LYS A 152 12.05 -10.44 5.66
N LEU A 153 11.07 -9.61 6.07
CA LEU A 153 11.30 -8.45 6.91
C LEU A 153 10.42 -8.54 8.16
N HIS A 154 10.99 -8.19 9.31
CA HIS A 154 10.19 -8.10 10.54
C HIS A 154 9.39 -6.79 10.53
N ILE A 155 8.07 -6.85 10.76
CA ILE A 155 7.19 -5.68 10.67
C ILE A 155 7.57 -4.55 11.63
N ASN A 156 8.15 -4.90 12.81
CA ASN A 156 8.58 -3.94 13.81
C ASN A 156 9.99 -3.38 13.56
N ASN A 157 10.71 -3.88 12.56
CA ASN A 157 12.01 -3.33 12.18
C ASN A 157 11.84 -2.33 11.01
N GLU A 158 11.49 -1.10 11.35
CA GLU A 158 11.26 -0.05 10.37
C GLU A 158 12.50 0.24 9.52
N GLU A 159 13.68 0.20 10.11
CA GLU A 159 14.93 0.48 9.41
C GLU A 159 15.17 -0.49 8.26
N ASP A 160 14.89 -1.76 8.43
CA ASP A 160 15.10 -2.78 7.41
C ASP A 160 14.26 -2.55 6.16
N TYR A 161 12.95 -2.26 6.31
CA TYR A 161 12.13 -2.04 5.13
C TYR A 161 12.32 -0.65 4.52
N ILE A 162 12.68 0.35 5.28
CA ILE A 162 13.09 1.65 4.73
C ILE A 162 14.39 1.48 3.92
N ASN A 163 15.38 0.79 4.44
CA ASN A 163 16.61 0.49 3.70
C ASN A 163 16.34 -0.34 2.44
N PHE A 164 15.39 -1.27 2.49
CA PHE A 164 14.95 -2.01 1.31
C PHE A 164 14.42 -1.07 0.21
N ILE A 165 13.55 -0.12 0.58
CA ILE A 165 13.03 0.89 -0.35
C ILE A 165 14.16 1.76 -0.92
N MET A 166 15.06 2.27 -0.07
CA MET A 166 16.17 3.13 -0.49
C MET A 166 17.06 2.46 -1.53
N ARG A 167 17.38 1.17 -1.35
CA ARG A 167 18.15 0.41 -2.34
C ARG A 167 17.44 0.29 -3.68
N ARG A 168 16.12 0.11 -3.68
CA ARG A 168 15.30 0.03 -4.90
C ARG A 168 15.18 1.39 -5.59
N LEU A 169 15.10 2.48 -4.83
CA LEU A 169 15.12 3.86 -5.34
C LEU A 169 16.52 4.27 -5.85
N ARG A 170 17.56 3.45 -5.60
CA ARG A 170 18.97 3.81 -5.86
C ARG A 170 19.39 5.09 -5.13
N ILE A 171 18.81 5.36 -3.98
CA ILE A 171 19.25 6.40 -3.04
C ILE A 171 20.27 5.74 -2.13
N VAL A 172 21.54 6.03 -2.38
CA VAL A 172 22.67 5.55 -1.55
C VAL A 172 22.93 6.56 -0.45
#